data_1d1dd52898b671f1ceb63e006d61014a
#
_entry.id   1d1dd52898b671f1ceb63e006d61014a
#
_cell.length_a   1.000
_cell.length_b   1.000
_cell.length_c   1.000
_cell.angle_alpha   90.00
_cell.angle_beta   90.00
_cell.angle_gamma   90.00
#
_symmetry.space_group_name_H-M   'P 1'
#
loop_
_entity.id
_entity.type
_entity.pdbx_description
1 polymer ?
#
loop_
_entity_poly.entity_id
_entity_poly.type
_entity_poly.pdbx_seq_one_letter_code
_entity_poly.pdbx_strand_id
1 'polypeptide(L)'
;MLVIAAFAVTSAAAQFNPQQPIPADKDVRTGKLENGMTYYIRHNEKPKGQADFYILHDVGAIQENDSQQGLAHFLEHMAFNGTKNLP
;
A
#
# COMPACT_ATOMS: atom_id res chain seq x y z
N MET A 1 18.23 8.91 61.27
CA MET A 1 16.93 9.02 60.58
C MET A 1 17.19 8.95 59.09
N LEU A 2 16.95 7.78 58.48
CA LEU A 2 17.27 7.52 57.08
C LEU A 2 15.99 7.73 56.26
N VAL A 3 15.99 8.73 55.38
CA VAL A 3 14.85 8.99 54.47
C VAL A 3 15.12 8.23 53.19
N ILE A 4 14.34 7.17 52.94
CA ILE A 4 14.37 6.41 51.69
C ILE A 4 13.39 7.10 50.74
N ALA A 5 13.90 7.78 49.70
CA ALA A 5 13.10 8.33 48.62
C ALA A 5 12.79 7.20 47.64
N ALA A 6 11.54 6.77 47.58
CA ALA A 6 11.05 5.82 46.57
C ALA A 6 10.82 6.55 45.25
N PHE A 7 11.67 6.29 44.26
CA PHE A 7 11.43 6.71 42.88
C PHE A 7 10.39 5.77 42.24
N ALA A 8 9.19 6.26 42.06
CA ALA A 8 8.19 5.57 41.26
C ALA A 8 8.51 5.78 39.75
N VAL A 9 9.05 4.74 39.12
CA VAL A 9 9.21 4.72 37.66
C VAL A 9 7.86 4.41 37.04
N THR A 10 7.16 5.43 36.61
CA THR A 10 5.94 5.25 35.77
C THR A 10 6.39 4.89 34.37
N SER A 11 6.33 3.60 34.01
CA SER A 11 6.47 3.15 32.65
C SER A 11 5.21 3.58 31.88
N ALA A 12 5.30 4.63 31.07
CA ALA A 12 4.29 4.98 30.08
C ALA A 12 4.36 3.95 28.94
N ALA A 13 3.68 2.82 29.12
CA ALA A 13 3.43 1.92 28.01
C ALA A 13 2.49 2.65 27.06
N ALA A 14 2.96 2.95 25.85
CA ALA A 14 2.09 3.47 24.80
C ALA A 14 0.97 2.45 24.55
N GLN A 15 -0.24 2.77 25.00
CA GLN A 15 -1.40 1.92 24.78
C GLN A 15 -1.74 1.95 23.29
N PHE A 16 -1.52 0.82 22.62
CA PHE A 16 -1.99 0.62 21.24
C PHE A 16 -3.52 0.65 21.24
N ASN A 17 -4.12 1.64 20.60
CA ASN A 17 -5.56 1.74 20.40
C ASN A 17 -5.90 1.21 19.01
N PRO A 18 -6.51 0.01 18.88
CA PRO A 18 -6.85 -0.59 17.59
C PRO A 18 -7.94 0.18 16.83
N GLN A 19 -8.65 1.08 17.48
CA GLN A 19 -9.68 1.94 16.87
C GLN A 19 -9.10 3.25 16.30
N GLN A 20 -7.81 3.54 16.57
CA GLN A 20 -7.19 4.76 16.07
C GLN A 20 -6.84 4.59 14.59
N PRO A 21 -7.22 5.54 13.72
CA PRO A 21 -6.83 5.52 12.32
C PRO A 21 -5.30 5.49 12.18
N ILE A 22 -4.79 4.67 11.27
CA ILE A 22 -3.37 4.65 10.95
C ILE A 22 -3.00 5.99 10.33
N PRO A 23 -1.99 6.71 10.86
CA PRO A 23 -1.57 7.98 10.29
C PRO A 23 -1.10 7.77 8.83
N ALA A 24 -1.53 8.66 7.95
CA ALA A 24 -1.02 8.66 6.58
C ALA A 24 0.47 9.02 6.55
N ASP A 25 1.24 8.32 5.72
CA ASP A 25 2.65 8.65 5.48
C ASP A 25 2.75 10.03 4.81
N LYS A 26 3.42 10.98 5.48
CA LYS A 26 3.57 12.36 5.01
C LYS A 26 4.46 12.48 3.78
N ASP A 27 5.30 11.49 3.54
CA ASP A 27 6.23 11.46 2.40
C ASP A 27 5.57 10.93 1.12
N VAL A 28 4.34 10.42 1.22
CA VAL A 28 3.56 9.95 0.07
C VAL A 28 2.77 11.11 -0.52
N ARG A 29 3.04 11.41 -1.78
CA ARG A 29 2.24 12.33 -2.59
C ARG A 29 1.11 11.56 -3.26
N THR A 30 -0.11 11.99 -3.05
CA THR A 30 -1.29 11.38 -3.68
C THR A 30 -1.98 12.38 -4.58
N GLY A 31 -2.58 11.89 -5.65
CA GLY A 31 -3.40 12.72 -6.54
C GLY A 31 -4.28 11.86 -7.43
N LYS A 32 -5.08 12.53 -8.24
CA LYS A 32 -5.99 11.89 -9.17
C LYS A 32 -5.80 12.48 -10.55
N LEU A 33 -5.71 11.65 -11.57
CA LEU A 33 -5.64 12.05 -12.96
C LEU A 33 -7.05 12.38 -13.50
N GLU A 34 -7.13 13.06 -14.62
CA GLU A 34 -8.40 13.43 -15.27
C GLU A 34 -9.25 12.21 -15.63
N ASN A 35 -8.61 11.08 -15.95
CA ASN A 35 -9.29 9.81 -16.24
C ASN A 35 -9.80 9.07 -14.99
N GLY A 36 -9.63 9.67 -13.79
CA GLY A 36 -10.07 9.09 -12.54
C GLY A 36 -9.06 8.18 -11.84
N MET A 37 -7.90 7.89 -12.45
CA MET A 37 -6.86 7.07 -11.84
C MET A 37 -6.22 7.80 -10.66
N THR A 38 -6.15 7.15 -9.50
CA THR A 38 -5.44 7.66 -8.33
C THR A 38 -3.98 7.23 -8.39
N TYR A 39 -3.07 8.11 -8.07
CA TYR A 39 -1.65 7.81 -8.01
C TYR A 39 -1.08 8.09 -6.62
N TYR A 40 -0.05 7.33 -6.28
CA TYR A 40 0.73 7.47 -5.06
C TYR A 40 2.21 7.52 -5.44
N ILE A 41 2.91 8.56 -5.04
CA ILE A 41 4.35 8.71 -5.31
C ILE A 41 5.07 8.86 -3.99
N ARG A 42 6.04 7.98 -3.74
CA ARG A 42 6.93 8.07 -2.59
C ARG A 42 8.37 8.12 -3.06
N HIS A 43 9.09 9.14 -2.62
CA HIS A 43 10.52 9.20 -2.84
C HIS A 43 11.25 8.18 -1.94
N ASN A 44 12.16 7.41 -2.54
CA ASN A 44 13.00 6.46 -1.82
C ASN A 44 14.40 6.46 -2.43
N GLU A 45 15.41 6.58 -1.59
CA GLU A 45 16.83 6.62 -2.02
C GLU A 45 17.55 5.27 -1.89
N LYS A 46 16.84 4.23 -1.49
CA LYS A 46 17.42 2.89 -1.27
C LYS A 46 16.58 1.82 -1.99
N PRO A 47 17.14 1.16 -3.01
CA PRO A 47 18.47 1.38 -3.61
C PRO A 47 18.54 2.65 -4.48
N LYS A 48 19.70 3.30 -4.50
CA LYS A 48 19.90 4.53 -5.26
C LYS A 48 19.78 4.31 -6.76
N GLY A 49 19.08 5.22 -7.43
CA GLY A 49 18.96 5.21 -8.89
C GLY A 49 18.00 4.16 -9.45
N GLN A 50 17.11 3.63 -8.61
CA GLN A 50 16.04 2.71 -9.03
C GLN A 50 14.67 3.35 -8.82
N ALA A 51 13.71 2.93 -9.64
CA ALA A 51 12.30 3.27 -9.49
C ALA A 51 11.45 2.02 -9.71
N ASP A 52 10.51 1.80 -8.81
CA ASP A 52 9.53 0.73 -8.88
C ASP A 52 8.18 1.32 -9.29
N PHE A 53 7.51 0.67 -10.24
CA PHE A 53 6.20 1.07 -10.73
C PHE A 53 5.21 -0.05 -10.49
N TYR A 54 4.08 0.31 -9.89
CA TYR A 54 2.99 -0.62 -9.61
C TYR A 54 1.70 -0.09 -10.19
N ILE A 55 0.93 -0.95 -10.83
CA ILE A 55 -0.46 -0.69 -11.23
C ILE A 55 -1.34 -1.63 -10.42
N LEU A 56 -2.23 -1.06 -9.61
CA LEU A 56 -3.21 -1.81 -8.85
C LEU A 56 -4.57 -1.71 -9.52
N HIS A 57 -5.14 -2.85 -9.88
CA HIS A 57 -6.46 -2.98 -10.44
C HIS A 57 -7.36 -3.72 -9.45
N ASP A 58 -8.54 -3.17 -9.18
CA ASP A 58 -9.56 -3.83 -8.37
C ASP A 58 -10.39 -4.77 -9.26
N VAL A 59 -9.71 -5.76 -9.82
CA VAL A 59 -10.28 -6.80 -10.68
C VAL A 59 -9.58 -8.13 -10.41
N GLY A 60 -10.29 -9.23 -10.57
CA GLY A 60 -9.72 -10.56 -10.37
C GLY A 60 -10.80 -11.63 -10.20
N ALA A 61 -10.37 -12.86 -9.96
CA ALA A 61 -11.25 -14.00 -9.84
C ALA A 61 -12.31 -13.88 -8.71
N ILE A 62 -12.03 -13.08 -7.67
CA ILE A 62 -12.98 -12.85 -6.57
C ILE A 62 -14.22 -12.06 -7.03
N GLN A 63 -14.09 -11.20 -8.04
CA GLN A 63 -15.18 -10.41 -8.59
C GLN A 63 -15.94 -11.15 -9.72
N GLU A 64 -15.47 -12.32 -10.13
CA GLU A 64 -16.14 -13.12 -11.18
C GLU A 64 -17.41 -13.75 -10.64
N ASN A 65 -18.44 -13.79 -11.47
CA ASN A 65 -19.60 -14.65 -11.25
C ASN A 65 -19.37 -16.06 -11.81
N ASP A 66 -20.25 -17.01 -11.50
CA ASP A 66 -20.08 -18.42 -11.88
C ASP A 66 -19.93 -18.65 -13.39
N SER A 67 -20.52 -17.79 -14.23
CA SER A 67 -20.43 -17.88 -15.69
C SER A 67 -19.15 -17.27 -16.28
N GLN A 68 -18.37 -16.58 -15.45
CA GLN A 68 -17.16 -15.84 -15.84
C GLN A 68 -15.88 -16.42 -15.24
N GLN A 69 -15.97 -17.56 -14.57
CA GLN A 69 -14.82 -18.17 -13.89
C GLN A 69 -13.65 -18.40 -14.84
N GLY A 70 -12.49 -17.85 -14.46
CA GLY A 70 -11.24 -17.96 -15.20
C GLY A 70 -10.99 -16.86 -16.24
N LEU A 71 -11.95 -15.96 -16.50
CA LEU A 71 -11.76 -14.87 -17.46
C LEU A 71 -10.71 -13.88 -17.02
N ALA A 72 -10.66 -13.52 -15.75
CA ALA A 72 -9.65 -12.58 -15.22
C ALA A 72 -8.24 -13.15 -15.40
N HIS A 73 -8.04 -14.43 -15.08
CA HIS A 73 -6.77 -15.12 -15.27
C HIS A 73 -6.39 -15.23 -16.76
N PHE A 74 -7.35 -15.52 -17.61
CA PHE A 74 -7.12 -15.54 -19.07
C PHE A 74 -6.72 -14.16 -19.61
N LEU A 75 -7.38 -13.08 -19.16
CA LEU A 75 -7.04 -11.71 -19.55
C LEU A 75 -5.64 -11.31 -19.06
N GLU A 76 -5.22 -11.76 -17.88
CA GLU A 76 -3.86 -11.55 -17.39
C GLU A 76 -2.83 -12.14 -18.35
N HIS A 77 -3.00 -13.41 -18.76
CA HIS A 77 -2.12 -14.03 -19.74
C HIS A 77 -2.11 -13.29 -21.08
N MET A 78 -3.28 -12.84 -21.55
CA MET A 78 -3.38 -12.08 -22.80
C MET A 78 -2.69 -10.73 -22.74
N ALA A 79 -2.58 -10.11 -21.57
CA ALA A 79 -1.89 -8.84 -21.39
C ALA A 79 -0.38 -8.92 -21.68
N PHE A 80 0.22 -10.11 -21.61
CA PHE A 80 1.63 -10.34 -21.94
C PHE A 80 1.90 -10.75 -23.39
N ASN A 81 0.89 -10.84 -24.23
CA ASN A 81 1.04 -11.24 -25.64
C ASN A 81 1.59 -10.13 -26.55
N GLY A 82 2.04 -9.04 -25.98
CA GLY A 82 2.58 -7.93 -26.73
C GLY A 82 1.56 -6.85 -27.10
N THR A 83 2.08 -5.73 -27.55
CA THR A 83 1.31 -4.57 -28.00
C THR A 83 1.85 -4.06 -29.32
N LYS A 84 1.17 -3.06 -29.92
CA LYS A 84 1.66 -2.42 -31.15
C LYS A 84 3.09 -1.90 -31.05
N ASN A 85 3.49 -1.41 -29.86
CA ASN A 85 4.79 -0.80 -29.62
C ASN A 85 5.78 -1.75 -28.95
N LEU A 86 5.32 -2.85 -28.38
CA LEU A 86 6.09 -3.89 -27.71
C LEU A 86 5.56 -5.25 -28.20
N PRO A 87 5.97 -5.69 -29.42
CA PRO A 87 5.48 -6.93 -30.00
C PRO A 87 6.00 -8.17 -29.27
#